data_dc07f60599f49e734d6b3f11556b6cfb
#
_entry.id   dc07f60599f49e734d6b3f11556b6cfb
#
_cell.length_a   1.000
_cell.length_b   1.000
_cell.length_c   1.000
_cell.angle_alpha   90.00
_cell.angle_beta   90.00
_cell.angle_gamma   90.00
#
_symmetry.space_group_name_H-M   'P 1'
#
loop_
_entity.id
_entity.type
_entity.pdbx_description
1 polymer ?
#
loop_
_entity_poly.entity_id
_entity_poly.type
_entity_poly.pdbx_seq_one_letter_code
_entity_poly.pdbx_strand_id
1 'polypeptide(L)'
;MRKLILLVDDKETIAKVASIYLGKDYDIQYFPDSIHALEWLHEGKTPDLIISDIRMPLMRGDEFLHYLKCNELFKDIPVIMLSSEESTSERIRLLQEGAVDYILKPFNPMELKIRVKKIIE
;
A
#
# COMPACT_ATOMS: atom_id res chain seq x y z
N MET A 1 -15.68 -3.26 14.63
CA MET A 1 -14.20 -3.26 14.62
C MET A 1 -13.70 -2.50 13.40
N ARG A 2 -12.73 -1.64 13.58
CA ARG A 2 -12.20 -0.85 12.47
C ARG A 2 -11.29 -1.71 11.61
N LYS A 3 -11.31 -1.47 10.31
CA LYS A 3 -10.40 -2.14 9.39
C LYS A 3 -9.00 -1.56 9.53
N LEU A 4 -8.00 -2.39 9.25
CA LEU A 4 -6.59 -2.05 9.42
C LEU A 4 -5.93 -1.87 8.05
N ILE A 5 -5.24 -0.76 7.88
CA ILE A 5 -4.48 -0.46 6.66
C ILE A 5 -2.99 -0.45 7.01
N LEU A 6 -2.20 -1.21 6.26
CA LEU A 6 -0.74 -1.15 6.32
C LEU A 6 -0.26 -0.15 5.28
N LEU A 7 0.46 0.88 5.73
CA LEU A 7 0.98 1.92 4.86
C LEU A 7 2.51 1.86 4.86
N VAL A 8 3.11 1.73 3.69
CA VAL A 8 4.55 1.60 3.52
C VAL A 8 5.04 2.68 2.55
N ASP A 9 5.82 3.63 3.05
CA ASP A 9 6.33 4.75 2.26
C ASP A 9 7.53 5.35 3.00
N ASP A 10 8.65 5.55 2.31
CA ASP A 10 9.85 6.11 2.91
C ASP A 10 9.75 7.62 3.14
N LYS A 11 8.72 8.27 2.61
CA LYS A 11 8.46 9.69 2.83
C LYS A 11 7.44 9.87 3.94
N GLU A 12 7.92 10.28 5.09
CA GLU A 12 7.10 10.48 6.28
C GLU A 12 5.95 11.47 6.06
N THR A 13 6.18 12.50 5.22
CA THR A 13 5.14 13.49 4.90
C THR A 13 3.93 12.86 4.20
N ILE A 14 4.17 11.92 3.31
CA ILE A 14 3.11 11.18 2.61
C ILE A 14 2.32 10.35 3.62
N ALA A 15 3.03 9.67 4.52
CA ALA A 15 2.41 8.87 5.56
C ALA A 15 1.52 9.72 6.47
N LYS A 16 1.98 10.92 6.84
CA LYS A 16 1.21 11.83 7.68
C LYS A 16 -0.07 12.29 7.00
N VAL A 17 0.00 12.66 5.73
CA VAL A 17 -1.18 13.11 4.98
C VAL A 17 -2.19 11.97 4.86
N ALA A 18 -1.73 10.80 4.45
CA ALA A 18 -2.60 9.64 4.33
C ALA A 18 -3.25 9.28 5.67
N SER A 19 -2.48 9.32 6.74
CA SER A 19 -2.99 8.99 8.08
C SER A 19 -4.04 9.98 8.57
N ILE A 20 -3.89 11.26 8.27
CA ILE A 20 -4.87 12.28 8.65
C ILE A 20 -6.23 11.99 8.00
N TYR A 21 -6.23 11.65 6.70
CA TYR A 21 -7.47 11.43 5.97
C TYR A 21 -8.07 10.05 6.20
N LEU A 22 -7.24 9.01 6.25
CA LEU A 22 -7.70 7.63 6.42
C LEU A 22 -7.90 7.26 7.89
N GLY A 23 -7.13 7.86 8.79
CA GLY A 23 -7.15 7.54 10.21
C GLY A 23 -8.46 7.86 10.92
N LYS A 24 -9.34 8.65 10.28
CA LYS A 24 -10.66 8.94 10.83
C LYS A 24 -11.56 7.70 10.81
N ASP A 25 -11.38 6.84 9.82
CA ASP A 25 -12.25 5.70 9.59
C ASP A 25 -11.56 4.35 9.75
N TYR A 26 -10.22 4.32 9.68
CA TYR A 26 -9.42 3.09 9.69
C TYR A 26 -8.28 3.19 10.67
N ASP A 27 -7.83 2.03 11.16
CA ASP A 27 -6.58 1.96 11.90
C ASP A 27 -5.44 1.89 10.90
N ILE A 28 -4.37 2.65 11.15
CA ILE A 28 -3.23 2.75 10.24
C ILE A 28 -1.98 2.23 10.94
N GLN A 29 -1.30 1.26 10.31
CA GLN A 29 0.03 0.84 10.73
C GLN A 29 1.01 1.31 9.66
N TYR A 30 1.97 2.12 10.05
CA TYR A 30 2.93 2.71 9.13
C TYR A 30 4.33 2.12 9.32
N PHE A 31 4.99 1.85 8.19
CA PHE A 31 6.43 1.52 8.17
C PHE A 31 7.11 2.31 7.05
N PRO A 32 8.35 2.77 7.28
CA PRO A 32 9.09 3.53 6.27
C PRO A 32 9.72 2.66 5.18
N ASP A 33 9.69 1.34 5.31
CA ASP A 33 10.26 0.42 4.32
C ASP A 33 9.53 -0.93 4.32
N SER A 34 9.74 -1.67 3.24
CA SER A 34 9.08 -2.96 3.02
C SER A 34 9.60 -4.06 3.94
N ILE A 35 10.86 -4.00 4.32
CA ILE A 35 11.47 -5.04 5.14
C ILE A 35 10.82 -5.08 6.52
N HIS A 36 10.70 -3.92 7.16
CA HIS A 36 10.04 -3.84 8.46
C HIS A 36 8.55 -4.18 8.36
N ALA A 37 7.92 -3.79 7.25
CA ALA A 37 6.53 -4.16 7.01
C ALA A 37 6.36 -5.68 6.92
N LEU A 38 7.27 -6.36 6.22
CA LEU A 38 7.24 -7.82 6.11
C LEU A 38 7.46 -8.52 7.45
N GLU A 39 8.38 -8.01 8.26
CA GLU A 39 8.61 -8.55 9.60
C GLU A 39 7.31 -8.50 10.42
N TRP A 40 6.62 -7.37 10.36
CA TRP A 40 5.36 -7.17 11.06
C TRP A 40 4.28 -8.13 10.54
N LEU A 41 4.18 -8.29 9.22
CA LEU A 41 3.22 -9.23 8.62
C LEU A 41 3.49 -10.67 9.07
N HIS A 42 4.77 -11.06 9.14
CA HIS A 42 5.15 -12.41 9.57
C HIS A 42 4.91 -12.68 11.05
N GLU A 43 4.60 -11.64 11.84
CA GLU A 43 4.15 -11.81 13.22
C GLU A 43 2.70 -12.28 13.33
N GLY A 44 2.05 -12.48 12.20
CA GLY A 44 0.66 -12.92 12.18
C GLY A 44 -0.37 -11.79 12.02
N LYS A 45 0.08 -10.62 11.63
CA LYS A 45 -0.82 -9.47 11.40
C LYS A 45 -1.56 -9.62 10.07
N THR A 46 -2.82 -9.22 10.06
CA THR A 46 -3.70 -9.38 8.90
C THR A 46 -4.37 -8.05 8.54
N PRO A 47 -3.65 -7.16 7.85
CA PRO A 47 -4.28 -5.92 7.40
C PRO A 47 -5.34 -6.20 6.34
N ASP A 48 -6.32 -5.32 6.25
CA ASP A 48 -7.39 -5.41 5.26
C ASP A 48 -6.97 -4.81 3.92
N LEU A 49 -5.93 -3.97 3.94
CA LEU A 49 -5.41 -3.31 2.75
C LEU A 49 -3.95 -2.94 2.98
N ILE A 50 -3.15 -3.02 1.92
CA ILE A 50 -1.77 -2.53 1.94
C ILE A 50 -1.68 -1.39 0.92
N ILE A 51 -1.10 -0.27 1.33
CA ILE A 51 -0.79 0.86 0.44
C ILE A 51 0.73 1.01 0.47
N SER A 52 1.38 0.89 -0.68
CA SER A 52 2.84 0.88 -0.76
C SER A 52 3.37 1.83 -1.82
N ASP A 53 4.40 2.60 -1.45
CA ASP A 53 5.24 3.31 -2.41
C ASP A 53 6.05 2.29 -3.22
N ILE A 54 6.57 2.71 -4.37
CA ILE A 54 7.39 1.85 -5.23
C ILE A 54 8.88 2.05 -4.95
N ARG A 55 9.33 3.30 -4.92
CA ARG A 55 10.75 3.60 -4.77
C ARG A 55 11.15 3.75 -3.31
N MET A 56 11.58 2.65 -2.74
CA MET A 56 12.03 2.58 -1.36
C MET A 56 13.40 1.91 -1.29
N PRO A 57 14.22 2.23 -0.27
CA PRO A 57 15.50 1.55 -0.11
C PRO A 57 15.29 0.08 0.27
N LEU A 58 16.30 -0.73 0.05
CA LEU A 58 16.38 -2.16 0.38
C LEU A 58 15.47 -3.02 -0.49
N MET A 59 14.19 -2.93 -0.35
CA MET A 59 13.24 -3.67 -1.19
C MET A 59 12.25 -2.69 -1.81
N ARG A 60 12.21 -2.64 -3.13
CA ARG A 60 11.27 -1.79 -3.87
C ARG A 60 9.84 -2.28 -3.68
N GLY A 61 8.89 -1.35 -3.86
CA GLY A 61 7.47 -1.69 -3.72
C GLY A 61 6.97 -2.73 -4.72
N ASP A 62 7.54 -2.74 -5.94
CA ASP A 62 7.17 -3.76 -6.92
C ASP A 62 7.69 -5.16 -6.52
N GLU A 63 8.88 -5.22 -5.91
CA GLU A 63 9.40 -6.47 -5.34
C GLU A 63 8.54 -6.92 -4.15
N PHE A 64 8.14 -5.97 -3.33
CA PHE A 64 7.25 -6.24 -2.19
C PHE A 64 5.92 -6.81 -2.66
N LEU A 65 5.31 -6.19 -3.68
CA LEU A 65 4.07 -6.68 -4.27
C LEU A 65 4.23 -8.11 -4.78
N HIS A 66 5.30 -8.39 -5.50
CA HIS A 66 5.58 -9.72 -6.02
C HIS A 66 5.67 -10.74 -4.89
N TYR A 67 6.43 -10.41 -3.84
CA TYR A 67 6.55 -11.27 -2.67
C TYR A 67 5.18 -11.59 -2.06
N LEU A 68 4.37 -10.55 -1.85
CA LEU A 68 3.05 -10.73 -1.24
C LEU A 68 2.15 -11.64 -2.08
N LYS A 69 2.14 -11.43 -3.40
CA LYS A 69 1.26 -12.21 -4.29
C LYS A 69 1.70 -13.64 -4.48
N CYS A 70 2.97 -13.93 -4.21
CA CYS A 70 3.50 -15.30 -4.26
C CYS A 70 3.43 -16.02 -2.91
N ASN A 71 2.96 -15.36 -1.86
CA ASN A 71 2.91 -15.94 -0.52
C ASN A 71 1.49 -16.34 -0.15
N GLU A 72 1.28 -17.58 0.25
CA GLU A 72 -0.04 -18.10 0.58
C GLU A 72 -0.73 -17.33 1.71
N LEU A 73 0.03 -16.79 2.63
CA LEU A 73 -0.53 -16.04 3.76
C LEU A 73 -1.01 -14.64 3.38
N PHE A 74 -0.42 -14.03 2.34
CA PHE A 74 -0.62 -12.61 2.03
C PHE A 74 -1.26 -12.35 0.68
N LYS A 75 -1.34 -13.35 -0.20
CA LYS A 75 -1.75 -13.14 -1.59
C LYS A 75 -3.13 -12.52 -1.77
N ASP A 76 -4.01 -12.73 -0.81
CA ASP A 76 -5.39 -12.23 -0.89
C ASP A 76 -5.58 -10.83 -0.32
N ILE A 77 -4.55 -10.25 0.29
CA ILE A 77 -4.62 -8.88 0.80
C ILE A 77 -4.54 -7.91 -0.39
N PRO A 78 -5.53 -7.03 -0.58
CA PRO A 78 -5.45 -6.07 -1.67
C PRO A 78 -4.33 -5.06 -1.47
N VAL A 79 -3.65 -4.68 -2.55
CA VAL A 79 -2.51 -3.76 -2.52
C VAL A 79 -2.74 -2.62 -3.49
N ILE A 80 -2.69 -1.38 -2.99
CA ILE A 80 -2.65 -0.17 -3.79
C ILE A 80 -1.20 0.28 -3.90
N MET A 81 -0.74 0.57 -5.13
CA MET A 81 0.61 1.11 -5.34
C MET A 81 0.53 2.62 -5.51
N LEU A 82 1.41 3.35 -4.82
CA LEU A 82 1.58 4.79 -4.98
C LEU A 82 2.88 5.04 -5.76
N SER A 83 2.82 5.87 -6.80
CA SER A 83 4.00 6.12 -7.62
C SER A 83 4.05 7.56 -8.11
N SER A 84 5.26 8.11 -8.21
CA SER A 84 5.49 9.41 -8.85
C SER A 84 5.72 9.29 -10.34
N GLU A 85 5.70 8.08 -10.91
CA GLU A 85 5.93 7.87 -12.34
C GLU A 85 4.65 7.77 -13.14
N GLU A 86 4.56 8.56 -14.21
CA GLU A 86 3.43 8.54 -15.13
C GLU A 86 3.65 7.51 -16.26
N SER A 87 4.24 6.37 -15.93
CA SER A 87 4.49 5.34 -16.93
C SER A 87 3.28 4.42 -17.05
N THR A 88 2.69 4.42 -18.24
CA THR A 88 1.57 3.53 -18.56
C THR A 88 2.01 2.07 -18.47
N SER A 89 3.20 1.76 -18.98
CA SER A 89 3.72 0.39 -18.96
C SER A 89 3.98 -0.10 -17.54
N GLU A 90 4.49 0.76 -16.66
CA GLU A 90 4.67 0.40 -15.26
C GLU A 90 3.33 0.13 -14.58
N ARG A 91 2.36 1.01 -14.82
CA ARG A 91 1.02 0.84 -14.24
C ARG A 91 0.40 -0.49 -14.68
N ILE A 92 0.46 -0.78 -15.98
CA ILE A 92 -0.09 -2.04 -16.51
C ILE A 92 0.62 -3.23 -15.90
N ARG A 93 1.94 -3.18 -15.82
CA ARG A 93 2.74 -4.26 -15.23
C ARG A 93 2.33 -4.55 -13.79
N LEU A 94 2.21 -3.50 -12.96
CA LEU A 94 1.85 -3.66 -11.56
C LEU A 94 0.43 -4.17 -11.37
N LEU A 95 -0.50 -3.70 -12.19
CA LEU A 95 -1.88 -4.21 -12.15
C LEU A 95 -1.92 -5.69 -12.56
N GLN A 96 -1.15 -6.08 -13.57
CA GLN A 96 -1.04 -7.49 -13.99
C GLN A 96 -0.40 -8.36 -12.90
N GLU A 97 0.53 -7.80 -12.13
CA GLU A 97 1.18 -8.51 -11.02
C GLU A 97 0.29 -8.62 -9.79
N GLY A 98 -0.88 -8.01 -9.82
CA GLY A 98 -1.87 -8.21 -8.78
C GLY A 98 -2.19 -7.00 -7.91
N ALA A 99 -1.64 -5.82 -8.22
CA ALA A 99 -2.07 -4.60 -7.53
C ALA A 99 -3.53 -4.34 -7.85
N VAL A 100 -4.33 -3.99 -6.84
CA VAL A 100 -5.75 -3.73 -7.05
C VAL A 100 -5.97 -2.32 -7.62
N ASP A 101 -5.03 -1.41 -7.37
CA ASP A 101 -5.09 -0.06 -7.91
C ASP A 101 -3.71 0.56 -7.95
N TYR A 102 -3.58 1.64 -8.72
CA TYR A 102 -2.34 2.37 -8.91
C TYR A 102 -2.67 3.87 -8.88
N ILE A 103 -2.07 4.59 -7.95
CA ILE A 103 -2.36 6.01 -7.73
C ILE A 103 -1.09 6.84 -7.92
N LEU A 104 -1.17 7.89 -8.73
CA LEU A 104 -0.05 8.79 -8.96
C LEU A 104 0.14 9.77 -7.80
N LYS A 105 1.37 10.05 -7.47
CA LYS A 105 1.77 11.14 -6.56
C LYS A 105 2.09 12.38 -7.38
N PRO A 106 1.76 13.56 -6.89
CA PRO A 106 1.00 13.85 -5.68
C PRO A 106 -0.46 13.48 -5.85
N PHE A 107 -1.01 12.76 -4.89
CA PHE A 107 -2.41 12.32 -4.95
C PHE A 107 -3.32 13.30 -4.21
N ASN A 108 -4.58 13.32 -4.59
CA ASN A 108 -5.61 14.01 -3.85
C ASN A 108 -6.05 13.10 -2.68
N PRO A 109 -5.93 13.55 -1.41
CA PRO A 109 -6.27 12.70 -0.28
C PRO A 109 -7.71 12.22 -0.26
N MET A 110 -8.64 13.00 -0.79
CA MET A 110 -10.05 12.60 -0.88
C MET A 110 -10.25 11.52 -1.93
N GLU A 111 -9.51 11.59 -3.04
CA GLU A 111 -9.53 10.53 -4.05
C GLU A 111 -8.99 9.23 -3.49
N LEU A 112 -7.88 9.30 -2.75
CA LEU A 112 -7.32 8.13 -2.08
C LEU A 112 -8.37 7.51 -1.16
N LYS A 113 -9.04 8.32 -0.36
CA LYS A 113 -10.07 7.86 0.57
C LYS A 113 -11.22 7.14 -0.16
N ILE A 114 -11.67 7.68 -1.28
CA ILE A 114 -12.74 7.07 -2.08
C ILE A 114 -12.30 5.71 -2.64
N ARG A 115 -11.08 5.63 -3.16
CA ARG A 115 -10.55 4.37 -3.72
C ARG A 115 -10.39 3.31 -2.64
N VAL A 116 -9.89 3.69 -1.47
CA VAL A 116 -9.77 2.78 -0.33
C VAL A 116 -11.14 2.25 0.06
N LYS A 117 -12.12 3.13 0.18
CA LYS A 117 -13.47 2.74 0.56
C LYS A 117 -14.06 1.70 -0.40
N LYS A 118 -13.86 1.89 -1.69
CA LYS A 118 -14.35 0.95 -2.71
C LYS A 118 -13.72 -0.43 -2.60
N ILE A 119 -12.51 -0.49 -2.10
CA ILE A 119 -11.77 -1.75 -2.04
C ILE A 119 -12.12 -2.56 -0.79
N ILE A 120 -12.23 -1.90 0.36
CA ILE A 120 -12.38 -2.61 1.63
C ILE A 120 -13.74 -2.42 2.31
N GLU A 121 -14.65 -1.72 1.65
CA GLU A 121 -16.04 -1.61 2.13
C GLU A 121 -17.07 -2.02 1.02
#